data_94dea99d1dfd91fd912bfdcf96801add
#
_entry.id   94dea99d1dfd91fd912bfdcf96801add
#
_cell.length_a   1.000
_cell.length_b   1.000
_cell.length_c   1.000
_cell.angle_alpha   90.00
_cell.angle_beta   90.00
_cell.angle_gamma   90.00
#
_symmetry.space_group_name_H-M   'P 1'
#
loop_
_entity.id
_entity.type
_entity.pdbx_description
1 polymer ?
#
loop_
_entity_poly.entity_id
_entity_poly.type
_entity_poly.pdbx_seq_one_letter_code
_entity_poly.pdbx_strand_id
1 'polypeptide(L)'
;FLDQPFIKLFISKEYRLFWIAAFFSNIGMWALIYGRLWLMRTLTDSEAMLGLVASATLTPVLLFSILGGVIADKYNRLRILRFTRLMFCFLTFFTGLLIFLEIINPTILILISFVTGTLLAFDIPSRSSMIAKLVEKKYLPVGISMYSIVFGVSGIIGPSLFHPIVNLMGLEGLFLIIGISYLLTFMTLKKMS
;
A
#
# COMPACT_ATOMS: atom_id res chain seq x y z
N PHE A 1 11.23 31.14 10.61
CA PHE A 1 10.98 30.05 9.64
C PHE A 1 11.06 28.65 10.29
N LEU A 2 11.99 28.41 11.23
CA LEU A 2 12.16 27.10 11.89
C LEU A 2 11.05 26.73 12.90
N ASP A 3 10.20 27.69 13.26
CA ASP A 3 9.10 27.46 14.20
C ASP A 3 7.82 26.89 13.58
N GLN A 4 7.80 26.71 12.28
CA GLN A 4 6.65 26.10 11.61
C GLN A 4 6.50 24.63 12.02
N PRO A 5 5.30 24.20 12.47
CA PRO A 5 5.07 22.85 13.01
C PRO A 5 5.50 21.72 12.06
N PHE A 6 5.30 21.89 10.75
CA PHE A 6 5.67 20.88 9.75
C PHE A 6 7.19 20.71 9.62
N ILE A 7 7.99 21.81 9.75
CA ILE A 7 9.46 21.73 9.70
C ILE A 7 9.97 20.92 10.89
N LYS A 8 9.42 21.15 12.09
CA LYS A 8 9.80 20.43 13.31
C LYS A 8 9.59 18.91 13.16
N LEU A 9 8.53 18.48 12.47
CA LEU A 9 8.29 17.05 12.21
C LEU A 9 9.37 16.44 11.31
N PHE A 10 9.80 17.17 10.29
CA PHE A 10 10.82 16.70 9.35
C PHE A 10 12.26 16.77 9.90
N ILE A 11 12.51 17.39 11.04
CA ILE A 11 13.79 17.30 11.76
C ILE A 11 14.00 15.87 12.28
N SER A 12 12.93 15.20 12.72
CA SER A 12 13.00 13.80 13.16
C SER A 12 13.34 12.87 12.00
N LYS A 13 14.45 12.11 12.13
CA LYS A 13 14.86 11.10 11.16
C LYS A 13 13.78 10.03 10.98
N GLU A 14 13.20 9.57 12.08
CA GLU A 14 12.17 8.53 12.09
C GLU A 14 10.90 8.97 11.33
N TYR A 15 10.45 10.21 11.54
CA TYR A 15 9.29 10.74 10.83
C TYR A 15 9.58 10.89 9.32
N ARG A 16 10.76 11.37 8.94
CA ARG A 16 11.17 11.46 7.53
C ARG A 16 11.16 10.09 6.84
N LEU A 17 11.76 9.08 7.47
CA LEU A 17 11.79 7.73 6.92
C LEU A 17 10.39 7.16 6.78
N PHE A 18 9.53 7.35 7.79
CA PHE A 18 8.14 6.94 7.72
C PHE A 18 7.38 7.65 6.60
N TRP A 19 7.59 8.95 6.41
CA TRP A 19 6.93 9.75 5.38
C TRP A 19 7.34 9.29 3.97
N ILE A 20 8.66 9.07 3.74
CA ILE A 20 9.18 8.52 2.48
C ILE A 20 8.61 7.12 2.21
N ALA A 21 8.60 6.26 3.23
CA ALA A 21 8.01 4.94 3.14
C ALA A 21 6.51 5.00 2.79
N ALA A 22 5.78 5.93 3.41
CA ALA A 22 4.37 6.17 3.12
C ALA A 22 4.14 6.64 1.68
N PHE A 23 5.00 7.51 1.15
CA PHE A 23 4.92 8.01 -0.22
C PHE A 23 5.02 6.87 -1.24
N PHE A 24 6.10 6.10 -1.21
CA PHE A 24 6.26 4.95 -2.12
C PHE A 24 5.16 3.91 -1.96
N SER A 25 4.80 3.60 -0.72
CA SER A 25 3.74 2.64 -0.41
C SER A 25 2.38 3.06 -0.96
N ASN A 26 2.00 4.34 -0.83
CA ASN A 26 0.70 4.80 -1.30
C ASN A 26 0.64 4.89 -2.83
N ILE A 27 1.73 5.28 -3.50
CA ILE A 27 1.82 5.21 -4.96
C ILE A 27 1.61 3.77 -5.43
N GLY A 28 2.34 2.81 -4.84
CA GLY A 28 2.18 1.38 -5.15
C GLY A 28 0.76 0.88 -4.89
N MET A 29 0.14 1.29 -3.79
CA MET A 29 -1.23 0.90 -3.45
C MET A 29 -2.25 1.40 -4.49
N TRP A 30 -2.18 2.68 -4.86
CA TRP A 30 -3.09 3.24 -5.86
C TRP A 30 -2.87 2.60 -7.25
N ALA A 31 -1.61 2.43 -7.67
CA ALA A 31 -1.29 1.72 -8.91
C ALA A 31 -1.80 0.27 -8.89
N LEU A 32 -1.72 -0.42 -7.74
CA LEU A 32 -2.20 -1.79 -7.57
C LEU A 32 -3.74 -1.89 -7.69
N ILE A 33 -4.48 -0.93 -7.12
CA ILE A 33 -5.95 -0.90 -7.23
C ILE A 33 -6.36 -0.82 -8.70
N TYR A 34 -5.80 0.14 -9.45
CA TYR A 34 -6.11 0.32 -10.86
C TYR A 34 -5.59 -0.85 -11.71
N GLY A 35 -4.37 -1.31 -11.43
CA GLY A 35 -3.76 -2.44 -12.14
C GLY A 35 -4.58 -3.73 -12.04
N ARG A 36 -5.15 -4.02 -10.87
CA ARG A 36 -6.02 -5.20 -10.67
C ARG A 36 -7.34 -5.09 -11.41
N LEU A 37 -7.98 -3.93 -11.38
CA LEU A 37 -9.23 -3.72 -12.11
C LEU A 37 -9.00 -3.84 -13.61
N TRP A 38 -7.91 -3.27 -14.12
CA TRP A 38 -7.55 -3.40 -15.52
C TRP A 38 -7.20 -4.84 -15.90
N LEU A 39 -6.39 -5.52 -15.09
CA LEU A 39 -6.06 -6.93 -15.30
C LEU A 39 -7.32 -7.81 -15.32
N MET A 40 -8.28 -7.59 -14.39
CA MET A 40 -9.55 -8.31 -14.43
C MET A 40 -10.30 -8.06 -15.73
N ARG A 41 -10.30 -6.81 -16.23
CA ARG A 41 -10.95 -6.45 -17.51
C ARG A 41 -10.31 -7.16 -18.72
N THR A 42 -8.99 -7.39 -18.70
CA THR A 42 -8.32 -8.16 -19.77
C THR A 42 -8.59 -9.65 -19.70
N LEU A 43 -8.95 -10.18 -18.52
CA LEU A 43 -9.23 -11.61 -18.31
C LEU A 43 -10.70 -11.98 -18.56
N THR A 44 -11.63 -11.02 -18.45
CA THR A 44 -13.07 -11.26 -18.59
C THR A 44 -13.84 -9.98 -18.89
N ASP A 45 -14.91 -10.09 -19.66
CA ASP A 45 -15.86 -9.01 -19.92
C ASP A 45 -16.95 -8.88 -18.86
N SER A 46 -16.93 -9.72 -17.83
CA SER A 46 -17.96 -9.74 -16.78
C SER A 46 -17.80 -8.58 -15.81
N GLU A 47 -18.77 -7.66 -15.77
CA GLU A 47 -18.85 -6.57 -14.80
C GLU A 47 -18.96 -7.11 -13.35
N ALA A 48 -19.59 -8.26 -13.16
CA ALA A 48 -19.66 -8.92 -11.85
C ALA A 48 -18.28 -9.32 -11.33
N MET A 49 -17.37 -9.77 -12.18
CA MET A 49 -16.00 -10.13 -11.79
C MET A 49 -15.18 -8.89 -11.41
N LEU A 50 -15.40 -7.74 -12.05
CA LEU A 50 -14.81 -6.47 -11.63
C LEU A 50 -15.29 -6.07 -10.22
N GLY A 51 -16.58 -6.22 -9.94
CA GLY A 51 -17.14 -6.01 -8.60
C GLY A 51 -16.56 -7.00 -7.57
N LEU A 52 -16.40 -8.27 -7.95
CA LEU A 52 -15.86 -9.30 -7.05
C LEU A 52 -14.40 -9.06 -6.69
N VAL A 53 -13.53 -8.64 -7.62
CA VAL A 53 -12.12 -8.38 -7.30
C VAL A 53 -11.97 -7.17 -6.37
N ALA A 54 -12.79 -6.14 -6.52
CA ALA A 54 -12.83 -5.01 -5.61
C ALA A 54 -13.36 -5.42 -4.23
N SER A 55 -14.48 -6.16 -4.19
CA SER A 55 -15.08 -6.66 -2.95
C SER A 55 -14.17 -7.63 -2.22
N ALA A 56 -13.45 -8.49 -2.92
CA ALA A 56 -12.48 -9.42 -2.35
C ALA A 56 -11.35 -8.71 -1.58
N THR A 57 -10.98 -7.49 -1.99
CA THR A 57 -10.02 -6.67 -1.23
C THR A 57 -10.67 -6.00 -0.02
N LEU A 58 -11.89 -5.49 -0.14
CA LEU A 58 -12.54 -4.72 0.92
C LEU A 58 -13.16 -5.59 2.02
N THR A 59 -13.71 -6.74 1.67
CA THR A 59 -14.37 -7.65 2.62
C THR A 59 -13.47 -8.05 3.80
N PRO A 60 -12.22 -8.53 3.58
CA PRO A 60 -11.32 -8.81 4.70
C PRO A 60 -10.98 -7.59 5.55
N VAL A 61 -10.87 -6.40 4.93
CA VAL A 61 -10.63 -5.16 5.68
C VAL A 61 -11.78 -4.90 6.64
N LEU A 62 -13.03 -5.04 6.20
CA LEU A 62 -14.20 -4.87 7.06
C LEU A 62 -14.27 -5.92 8.18
N LEU A 63 -14.03 -7.19 7.85
CA LEU A 63 -14.13 -8.29 8.81
C LEU A 63 -13.01 -8.28 9.85
N PHE A 64 -11.78 -7.97 9.46
CA PHE A 64 -10.59 -8.12 10.29
C PHE A 64 -10.00 -6.81 10.82
N SER A 65 -10.55 -5.63 10.48
CA SER A 65 -10.01 -4.34 10.92
C SER A 65 -10.00 -4.19 12.46
N ILE A 66 -11.01 -4.70 13.15
CA ILE A 66 -11.07 -4.68 14.62
C ILE A 66 -9.94 -5.53 15.20
N LEU A 67 -9.75 -6.75 14.67
CA LEU A 67 -8.64 -7.63 15.07
C LEU A 67 -7.29 -7.00 14.76
N GLY A 68 -7.18 -6.36 13.59
CA GLY A 68 -5.99 -5.61 13.17
C GLY A 68 -5.64 -4.48 14.14
N GLY A 69 -6.65 -3.76 14.66
CA GLY A 69 -6.48 -2.73 15.68
C GLY A 69 -5.92 -3.30 16.99
N VAL A 70 -6.54 -4.36 17.51
CA VAL A 70 -6.08 -5.05 18.72
C VAL A 70 -4.65 -5.57 18.58
N ILE A 71 -4.30 -6.12 17.43
CA ILE A 71 -2.94 -6.62 17.14
C ILE A 71 -1.95 -5.46 17.03
N ALA A 72 -2.32 -4.36 16.38
CA ALA A 72 -1.49 -3.17 16.27
C ALA A 72 -1.18 -2.52 17.63
N ASP A 73 -2.07 -2.69 18.63
CA ASP A 73 -1.86 -2.19 19.99
C ASP A 73 -0.99 -3.14 20.82
N LYS A 74 -1.10 -4.46 20.62
CA LYS A 74 -0.35 -5.47 21.38
C LYS A 74 1.07 -5.70 20.88
N TYR A 75 1.30 -5.58 19.57
CA TYR A 75 2.58 -5.92 18.95
C TYR A 75 3.32 -4.67 18.45
N ASN A 76 4.60 -4.86 18.14
CA ASN A 76 5.41 -3.78 17.57
C ASN A 76 4.88 -3.40 16.17
N ARG A 77 4.28 -2.21 16.08
CA ARG A 77 3.67 -1.65 14.86
C ARG A 77 4.61 -1.64 13.68
N LEU A 78 5.89 -1.33 13.92
CA LEU A 78 6.91 -1.31 12.88
C LEU A 78 7.20 -2.72 12.32
N ARG A 79 7.13 -3.76 13.16
CA ARG A 79 7.26 -5.16 12.70
C ARG A 79 6.08 -5.55 11.82
N ILE A 80 4.87 -5.18 12.21
CA ILE A 80 3.66 -5.46 11.41
C ILE A 80 3.79 -4.77 10.06
N LEU A 81 4.16 -3.47 10.03
CA LEU A 81 4.35 -2.72 8.78
C LEU A 81 5.45 -3.32 7.89
N ARG A 82 6.57 -3.74 8.45
CA ARG A 82 7.64 -4.42 7.70
C ARG A 82 7.15 -5.74 7.09
N PHE A 83 6.43 -6.52 7.87
CA PHE A 83 5.87 -7.80 7.39
C PHE A 83 4.85 -7.59 6.28
N THR A 84 3.87 -6.68 6.46
CA THR A 84 2.87 -6.40 5.43
C THR A 84 3.50 -5.88 4.15
N ARG A 85 4.54 -5.03 4.22
CA ARG A 85 5.26 -4.53 3.03
C ARG A 85 6.00 -5.63 2.29
N LEU A 86 6.64 -6.55 3.01
CA LEU A 86 7.30 -7.70 2.41
C LEU A 86 6.28 -8.60 1.71
N MET A 87 5.13 -8.84 2.34
CA MET A 87 4.05 -9.64 1.75
C MET A 87 3.41 -8.96 0.53
N PHE A 88 3.18 -7.64 0.56
CA PHE A 88 2.72 -6.90 -0.63
C PHE A 88 3.73 -6.97 -1.77
N CYS A 89 5.02 -6.82 -1.47
CA CYS A 89 6.10 -6.99 -2.44
C CYS A 89 6.05 -8.38 -3.08
N PHE A 90 5.96 -9.44 -2.26
CA PHE A 90 5.87 -10.81 -2.75
C PHE A 90 4.62 -11.04 -3.60
N LEU A 91 3.44 -10.62 -3.14
CA LEU A 91 2.19 -10.82 -3.87
C LEU A 91 2.17 -10.07 -5.21
N THR A 92 2.76 -8.88 -5.27
CA THR A 92 2.84 -8.11 -6.53
C THR A 92 3.82 -8.74 -7.52
N PHE A 93 5.00 -9.16 -7.08
CA PHE A 93 5.93 -9.90 -7.94
C PHE A 93 5.35 -11.24 -8.40
N PHE A 94 4.66 -11.95 -7.50
CA PHE A 94 3.98 -13.20 -7.83
C PHE A 94 2.89 -12.97 -8.88
N THR A 95 2.09 -11.90 -8.73
CA THR A 95 1.09 -11.54 -9.76
C THR A 95 1.75 -11.20 -11.10
N GLY A 96 2.83 -10.42 -11.10
CA GLY A 96 3.59 -10.12 -12.33
C GLY A 96 4.14 -11.36 -13.00
N LEU A 97 4.65 -12.33 -12.22
CA LEU A 97 5.12 -13.62 -12.72
C LEU A 97 3.98 -14.45 -13.34
N LEU A 98 2.81 -14.49 -12.69
CA LEU A 98 1.64 -15.22 -13.23
C LEU A 98 1.13 -14.61 -14.54
N ILE A 99 1.22 -13.28 -14.69
CA ILE A 99 0.89 -12.58 -15.95
C ILE A 99 1.90 -12.97 -17.01
N PHE A 100 3.19 -12.88 -16.73
CA PHE A 100 4.28 -13.22 -17.65
C PHE A 100 4.20 -14.66 -18.14
N LEU A 101 3.79 -15.61 -17.28
CA LEU A 101 3.60 -17.02 -17.63
C LEU A 101 2.24 -17.32 -18.29
N GLU A 102 1.39 -16.30 -18.48
CA GLU A 102 0.04 -16.42 -19.06
C GLU A 102 -0.90 -17.42 -18.32
N ILE A 103 -0.62 -17.68 -17.02
CA ILE A 103 -1.42 -18.60 -16.19
C ILE A 103 -2.38 -17.89 -15.23
N ILE A 104 -2.35 -16.55 -15.22
CA ILE A 104 -3.27 -15.75 -14.40
C ILE A 104 -4.71 -15.95 -14.90
N ASN A 105 -5.64 -16.10 -13.97
CA ASN A 105 -7.07 -16.18 -14.26
C ASN A 105 -7.88 -15.38 -13.23
N PRO A 106 -9.19 -15.10 -13.48
CA PRO A 106 -10.02 -14.33 -12.57
C PRO A 106 -10.06 -14.86 -11.15
N THR A 107 -10.13 -16.17 -10.97
CA THR A 107 -10.20 -16.82 -9.65
C THR A 107 -8.91 -16.58 -8.85
N ILE A 108 -7.75 -16.78 -9.47
CA ILE A 108 -6.45 -16.53 -8.84
C ILE A 108 -6.33 -15.06 -8.43
N LEU A 109 -6.74 -14.14 -9.30
CA LEU A 109 -6.69 -12.70 -9.02
C LEU A 109 -7.60 -12.30 -7.85
N ILE A 110 -8.80 -12.90 -7.73
CA ILE A 110 -9.70 -12.71 -6.59
C ILE A 110 -9.06 -13.23 -5.30
N LEU A 111 -8.45 -14.41 -5.32
CA LEU A 111 -7.76 -14.97 -4.15
C LEU A 111 -6.58 -14.09 -3.70
N ILE A 112 -5.74 -13.63 -4.62
CA ILE A 112 -4.65 -12.70 -4.32
C ILE A 112 -5.20 -11.38 -3.73
N SER A 113 -6.33 -10.89 -4.26
CA SER A 113 -6.99 -9.68 -3.78
C SER A 113 -7.52 -9.86 -2.35
N PHE A 114 -8.09 -11.01 -2.03
CA PHE A 114 -8.54 -11.35 -0.68
C PHE A 114 -7.38 -11.40 0.33
N VAL A 115 -6.27 -12.05 -0.03
CA VAL A 115 -5.05 -12.07 0.81
C VAL A 115 -4.51 -10.66 1.02
N THR A 116 -4.49 -9.84 -0.03
CA THR A 116 -4.06 -8.42 0.07
C THR A 116 -4.97 -7.63 1.00
N GLY A 117 -6.29 -7.80 0.90
CA GLY A 117 -7.26 -7.17 1.79
C GLY A 117 -7.07 -7.58 3.26
N THR A 118 -6.76 -8.86 3.49
CA THR A 118 -6.42 -9.35 4.83
C THR A 118 -5.19 -8.64 5.39
N LEU A 119 -4.11 -8.50 4.59
CA LEU A 119 -2.93 -7.74 5.01
C LEU A 119 -3.24 -6.26 5.28
N LEU A 120 -4.10 -5.63 4.48
CA LEU A 120 -4.53 -4.25 4.68
C LEU A 120 -5.28 -4.06 6.00
N ALA A 121 -6.07 -5.03 6.45
CA ALA A 121 -6.77 -4.99 7.73
C ALA A 121 -5.82 -4.82 8.92
N PHE A 122 -4.59 -5.31 8.84
CA PHE A 122 -3.55 -5.14 9.86
C PHE A 122 -2.66 -3.92 9.59
N ASP A 123 -2.43 -3.61 8.32
CA ASP A 123 -1.55 -2.51 7.91
C ASP A 123 -2.14 -1.13 8.24
N ILE A 124 -3.42 -0.91 7.95
CA ILE A 124 -4.09 0.39 8.15
C ILE A 124 -4.03 0.86 9.60
N PRO A 125 -4.48 0.07 10.61
CA PRO A 125 -4.41 0.50 12.00
C PRO A 125 -2.97 0.63 12.51
N SER A 126 -2.06 -0.24 12.08
CA SER A 126 -0.65 -0.15 12.45
C SER A 126 0.00 1.14 11.95
N ARG A 127 -0.35 1.58 10.76
CA ARG A 127 0.13 2.83 10.15
C ARG A 127 -0.39 4.06 10.91
N SER A 128 -1.69 4.11 11.18
CA SER A 128 -2.31 5.20 11.94
C SER A 128 -1.72 5.32 13.35
N SER A 129 -1.55 4.20 14.04
CA SER A 129 -0.91 4.15 15.35
C SER A 129 0.58 4.52 15.33
N MET A 130 1.28 4.28 14.20
CA MET A 130 2.68 4.67 14.04
C MET A 130 2.84 6.19 13.94
N ILE A 131 1.94 6.90 13.23
CA ILE A 131 1.94 8.36 13.19
C ILE A 131 1.82 8.93 14.60
N ALA A 132 0.88 8.43 15.40
CA ALA A 132 0.68 8.88 16.77
C ALA A 132 1.90 8.60 17.69
N LYS A 133 2.72 7.60 17.37
CA LYS A 133 3.96 7.29 18.10
C LYS A 133 5.13 8.20 17.70
N LEU A 134 5.21 8.57 16.41
CA LEU A 134 6.34 9.33 15.86
C LEU A 134 6.22 10.84 16.08
N VAL A 135 5.02 11.33 16.38
CA VAL A 135 4.72 12.75 16.48
C VAL A 135 4.29 13.09 17.91
N GLU A 136 4.81 14.16 18.47
CA GLU A 136 4.35 14.69 19.75
C GLU A 136 2.84 15.02 19.68
N LYS A 137 2.10 14.78 20.78
CA LYS A 137 0.64 15.01 20.84
C LYS A 137 0.23 16.39 20.32
N LYS A 138 1.03 17.42 20.61
CA LYS A 138 0.82 18.80 20.16
C LYS A 138 0.80 18.95 18.63
N TYR A 139 1.61 18.18 17.93
CA TYR A 139 1.76 18.24 16.47
C TYR A 139 1.04 17.11 15.72
N LEU A 140 0.30 16.27 16.44
CA LEU A 140 -0.41 15.14 15.85
C LEU A 140 -1.38 15.54 14.72
N PRO A 141 -2.18 16.60 14.82
CA PRO A 141 -3.03 17.05 13.71
C PRO A 141 -2.21 17.38 12.45
N VAL A 142 -1.05 18.03 12.62
CA VAL A 142 -0.15 18.36 11.49
C VAL A 142 0.45 17.09 10.87
N GLY A 143 0.85 16.12 11.70
CA GLY A 143 1.35 14.81 11.22
C GLY A 143 0.33 14.04 10.41
N ILE A 144 -0.94 14.04 10.84
CA ILE A 144 -2.05 13.42 10.11
C ILE A 144 -2.31 14.15 8.80
N SER A 145 -2.33 15.50 8.81
CA SER A 145 -2.53 16.30 7.59
C SER A 145 -1.43 16.06 6.57
N MET A 146 -0.16 15.98 6.99
CA MET A 146 0.98 15.67 6.11
C MET A 146 0.84 14.27 5.50
N TYR A 147 0.37 13.29 6.27
CA TYR A 147 0.07 11.96 5.75
C TYR A 147 -1.08 11.97 4.73
N SER A 148 -2.14 12.76 4.99
CA SER A 148 -3.28 12.91 4.07
C SER A 148 -2.86 13.54 2.74
N ILE A 149 -1.92 14.52 2.76
CA ILE A 149 -1.33 15.09 1.55
C ILE A 149 -0.60 13.99 0.74
N VAL A 150 0.25 13.20 1.39
CA VAL A 150 0.94 12.07 0.73
C VAL A 150 -0.06 11.11 0.11
N PHE A 151 -1.11 10.74 0.85
CA PHE A 151 -2.14 9.83 0.37
C PHE A 151 -2.87 10.39 -0.86
N GLY A 152 -3.29 11.67 -0.82
CA GLY A 152 -3.96 12.34 -1.92
C GLY A 152 -3.07 12.51 -3.16
N VAL A 153 -1.83 12.98 -2.98
CA VAL A 153 -0.85 13.13 -4.08
C VAL A 153 -0.53 11.77 -4.72
N SER A 154 -0.37 10.73 -3.90
CA SER A 154 -0.15 9.37 -4.40
C SER A 154 -1.35 8.83 -5.19
N GLY A 155 -2.57 9.26 -4.84
CA GLY A 155 -3.81 8.93 -5.56
C GLY A 155 -3.89 9.56 -6.96
N ILE A 156 -3.12 10.61 -7.21
CA ILE A 156 -2.96 11.21 -8.55
C ILE A 156 -1.80 10.54 -9.29
N ILE A 157 -0.63 10.44 -8.64
CA ILE A 157 0.59 9.91 -9.27
C ILE A 157 0.44 8.43 -9.63
N GLY A 158 -0.08 7.60 -8.72
CA GLY A 158 -0.20 6.15 -8.95
C GLY A 158 -0.97 5.81 -10.24
N PRO A 159 -2.22 6.27 -10.39
CA PRO A 159 -2.98 6.08 -11.63
C PRO A 159 -2.36 6.74 -12.86
N SER A 160 -1.74 7.93 -12.73
CA SER A 160 -1.11 8.63 -13.85
C SER A 160 0.08 7.87 -14.44
N LEU A 161 0.79 7.09 -13.63
CA LEU A 161 1.89 6.25 -14.07
C LEU A 161 1.43 4.96 -14.76
N PHE A 162 0.15 4.59 -14.63
CA PHE A 162 -0.38 3.35 -15.16
C PHE A 162 -0.19 3.24 -16.67
N HIS A 163 -0.74 4.19 -17.43
CA HIS A 163 -0.73 4.13 -18.89
C HIS A 163 0.68 4.16 -19.51
N PRO A 164 1.60 5.06 -19.10
CA PRO A 164 2.97 5.04 -19.59
C PRO A 164 3.70 3.71 -19.33
N ILE A 165 3.53 3.14 -18.12
CA ILE A 165 4.22 1.90 -17.74
C ILE A 165 3.66 0.72 -18.51
N VAL A 166 2.33 0.59 -18.63
CA VAL A 166 1.69 -0.51 -19.34
C VAL A 166 2.03 -0.47 -20.85
N ASN A 167 2.11 0.72 -21.45
CA ASN A 167 2.49 0.84 -22.85
C ASN A 167 3.96 0.47 -23.12
N LEU A 168 4.86 0.68 -22.15
CA LEU A 168 6.29 0.42 -22.32
C LEU A 168 6.68 -1.01 -21.93
N MET A 169 6.04 -1.56 -20.90
CA MET A 169 6.49 -2.79 -20.24
C MET A 169 5.39 -3.83 -20.02
N GLY A 170 4.17 -3.59 -20.52
CA GLY A 170 3.03 -4.47 -20.28
C GLY A 170 2.48 -4.40 -18.85
N LEU A 171 1.47 -5.22 -18.58
CA LEU A 171 0.90 -5.35 -17.23
C LEU A 171 1.90 -6.00 -16.26
N GLU A 172 2.68 -6.97 -16.71
CA GLU A 172 3.74 -7.60 -15.93
C GLU A 172 4.76 -6.57 -15.42
N GLY A 173 5.17 -5.64 -16.28
CA GLY A 173 6.06 -4.54 -15.91
C GLY A 173 5.45 -3.59 -14.88
N LEU A 174 4.15 -3.31 -14.97
CA LEU A 174 3.43 -2.53 -13.95
C LEU A 174 3.52 -3.21 -12.57
N PHE A 175 3.21 -4.50 -12.49
CA PHE A 175 3.27 -5.23 -11.23
C PHE A 175 4.70 -5.35 -10.68
N LEU A 176 5.71 -5.44 -11.54
CA LEU A 176 7.12 -5.37 -11.15
C LEU A 176 7.46 -4.02 -10.50
N ILE A 177 7.07 -2.91 -11.10
CA ILE A 177 7.33 -1.56 -10.56
C ILE A 177 6.61 -1.35 -9.23
N ILE A 178 5.36 -1.83 -9.10
CA ILE A 178 4.63 -1.81 -7.83
C ILE A 178 5.39 -2.63 -6.77
N GLY A 179 5.87 -3.82 -7.13
CA GLY A 179 6.68 -4.66 -6.25
C GLY A 179 7.96 -3.95 -5.77
N ILE A 180 8.66 -3.26 -6.68
CA ILE A 180 9.83 -2.44 -6.35
C ILE A 180 9.46 -1.31 -5.38
N SER A 181 8.32 -0.65 -5.56
CA SER A 181 7.88 0.42 -4.64
C SER A 181 7.65 -0.11 -3.21
N TYR A 182 7.07 -1.30 -3.07
CA TYR A 182 6.92 -1.96 -1.77
C TYR A 182 8.24 -2.44 -1.18
N LEU A 183 9.18 -2.89 -2.01
CA LEU A 183 10.53 -3.25 -1.58
C LEU A 183 11.29 -2.04 -1.04
N LEU A 184 11.23 -0.91 -1.75
CA LEU A 184 11.81 0.36 -1.29
C LEU A 184 11.17 0.82 0.03
N THR A 185 9.87 0.68 0.16
CA THR A 185 9.15 0.95 1.40
C THR A 185 9.66 0.06 2.54
N PHE A 186 9.79 -1.24 2.31
CA PHE A 186 10.32 -2.19 3.29
C PHE A 186 11.75 -1.83 3.72
N MET A 187 12.63 -1.53 2.75
CA MET A 187 14.02 -1.12 3.02
C MET A 187 14.08 0.18 3.83
N THR A 188 13.19 1.13 3.54
CA THR A 188 13.11 2.39 4.29
C THR A 188 12.64 2.16 5.72
N LEU A 189 11.60 1.35 5.91
CA LEU A 189 11.11 0.97 7.24
C LEU A 189 12.15 0.15 8.04
N LYS A 190 13.02 -0.62 7.38
CA LYS A 190 14.10 -1.37 8.04
C LYS A 190 15.16 -0.45 8.68
N LYS A 191 15.34 0.77 8.14
CA LYS A 191 16.25 1.78 8.71
C LYS A 191 15.68 2.52 9.93
N MET A 192 14.39 2.33 10.24
CA MET A 192 13.76 2.86 11.45
C MET A 192 14.04 1.94 12.63
N SER A 193 14.06 2.50 13.85
CA SER A 193 14.32 1.79 15.10
C SER A 193 13.07 1.61 15.97
#